data_d719ab551168b7a4b76860ecbdff4b82
#
_entry.id   d719ab551168b7a4b76860ecbdff4b82
#
_cell.length_a   1.000
_cell.length_b   1.000
_cell.length_c   1.000
_cell.angle_alpha   90.00
_cell.angle_beta   90.00
_cell.angle_gamma   90.00
#
_symmetry.space_group_name_H-M   'P 1'
#
loop_
_entity.id
_entity.type
_entity.pdbx_description
1 polymer ?
#
loop_
_entity_poly.entity_id
_entity_poly.type
_entity_poly.pdbx_seq_one_letter_code
_entity_poly.pdbx_strand_id
1 'polypeptide(L)'
;MADLDSLVGDLRAEGNDLDALVAELAPERWAAPTPAAGWTIAHQIAHLSWTDHVAERTTSAASGDAAAEEEFARTLKKAWENPTGFVDDAAEEEASNPELLSAWRTRRHAMTDALKQVPSGVKIQWFGPPMSAASMATARLMETWAHGQDVADALGVTRVPTDRIRGVAHIGVRTRDFAYAVNEQTPPAEPFGVELTAPSGEVWTWGPDDAEQRVTGSALDFCLLVTQRAHRDDLDVRADGADAAHWLTIAQAFAGPPGQGRDKAGREKA
;
A
#
# COMPACT_ATOMS: atom_id res chain seq x y z
N MET A 1 5.04 -17.85 -6.04
CA MET A 1 5.00 -16.77 -5.01
C MET A 1 6.42 -16.44 -4.63
N ALA A 2 6.78 -15.16 -4.52
CA ALA A 2 8.05 -14.76 -3.93
C ALA A 2 8.13 -15.33 -2.50
N ASP A 3 9.30 -15.78 -2.07
CA ASP A 3 9.52 -16.20 -0.69
C ASP A 3 9.54 -14.98 0.24
N LEU A 4 9.38 -15.21 1.56
CA LEU A 4 9.31 -14.14 2.54
C LEU A 4 10.60 -13.29 2.58
N ASP A 5 11.77 -13.91 2.40
CA ASP A 5 13.04 -13.20 2.45
C ASP A 5 13.19 -12.23 1.26
N SER A 6 12.76 -12.64 0.07
CA SER A 6 12.70 -11.77 -1.10
C SER A 6 11.74 -10.59 -0.88
N LEU A 7 10.51 -10.84 -0.39
CA LEU A 7 9.53 -9.79 -0.10
C LEU A 7 10.03 -8.80 0.96
N VAL A 8 10.69 -9.28 2.01
CA VAL A 8 11.31 -8.42 3.02
C VAL A 8 12.47 -7.63 2.44
N GLY A 9 13.25 -8.23 1.54
CA GLY A 9 14.31 -7.55 0.80
C GLY A 9 13.76 -6.38 -0.03
N ASP A 10 12.69 -6.63 -0.78
CA ASP A 10 12.00 -5.62 -1.60
C ASP A 10 11.40 -4.49 -0.74
N LEU A 11 10.74 -4.83 0.37
CA LEU A 11 10.19 -3.86 1.32
C LEU A 11 11.27 -2.97 1.94
N ARG A 12 12.42 -3.54 2.32
CA ARG A 12 13.55 -2.77 2.84
C ARG A 12 14.14 -1.84 1.79
N ALA A 13 14.29 -2.32 0.56
CA ALA A 13 14.81 -1.51 -0.54
C ALA A 13 13.85 -0.35 -0.87
N GLU A 14 12.53 -0.60 -0.87
CA GLU A 14 11.53 0.44 -1.07
C GLU A 14 11.56 1.51 0.04
N GLY A 15 11.68 1.06 1.31
CA GLY A 15 11.84 1.97 2.44
C GLY A 15 13.14 2.78 2.38
N ASN A 16 14.23 2.23 1.81
CA ASN A 16 15.47 2.97 1.62
C ASN A 16 15.35 4.02 0.52
N ASP A 17 14.64 3.72 -0.57
CA ASP A 17 14.38 4.69 -1.65
C ASP A 17 13.54 5.86 -1.13
N LEU A 18 12.51 5.59 -0.32
CA LEU A 18 11.73 6.64 0.34
C LEU A 18 12.55 7.44 1.36
N ASP A 19 13.36 6.76 2.16
CA ASP A 19 14.29 7.42 3.10
C ASP A 19 15.22 8.40 2.38
N ALA A 20 15.78 8.01 1.24
CA ALA A 20 16.65 8.88 0.45
C ALA A 20 15.94 10.17 -0.04
N LEU A 21 14.62 10.14 -0.25
CA LEU A 21 13.84 11.33 -0.61
C LEU A 21 13.69 12.33 0.55
N VAL A 22 13.68 11.85 1.80
CA VAL A 22 13.35 12.69 2.97
C VAL A 22 14.53 12.94 3.91
N ALA A 23 15.64 12.19 3.77
CA ALA A 23 16.77 12.21 4.70
C ALA A 23 17.41 13.61 4.88
N GLU A 24 17.49 14.36 3.78
CA GLU A 24 18.13 15.68 3.74
C GLU A 24 17.12 16.83 3.59
N LEU A 25 15.83 16.58 3.86
CA LEU A 25 14.81 17.63 3.76
C LEU A 25 15.01 18.68 4.86
N ALA A 26 15.00 19.95 4.44
CA ALA A 26 14.91 21.06 5.38
C ALA A 26 13.60 20.99 6.20
N PRO A 27 13.60 21.40 7.47
CA PRO A 27 12.44 21.28 8.37
C PRO A 27 11.14 21.81 7.75
N GLU A 28 11.20 22.91 7.00
CA GLU A 28 10.03 23.55 6.39
C GLU A 28 9.40 22.68 5.28
N ARG A 29 10.20 21.83 4.64
CA ARG A 29 9.72 20.95 3.57
C ARG A 29 8.86 19.80 4.06
N TRP A 30 8.98 19.41 5.33
CA TRP A 30 8.13 18.39 5.92
C TRP A 30 6.65 18.80 5.98
N ALA A 31 6.38 20.10 6.02
CA ALA A 31 5.01 20.65 5.97
C ALA A 31 4.48 20.84 4.54
N ALA A 32 5.24 20.47 3.50
CA ALA A 32 4.78 20.58 2.12
C ALA A 32 3.57 19.66 1.89
N PRO A 33 2.47 20.16 1.28
CA PRO A 33 1.30 19.36 1.00
C PRO A 33 1.62 18.28 -0.01
N THR A 34 0.99 17.12 0.16
CA THR A 34 1.04 16.01 -0.81
C THR A 34 -0.25 15.97 -1.62
N PRO A 35 -0.32 15.18 -2.70
CA PRO A 35 -1.57 14.99 -3.43
C PRO A 35 -2.68 14.31 -2.60
N ALA A 36 -2.35 13.65 -1.47
CA ALA A 36 -3.34 13.17 -0.53
C ALA A 36 -3.95 14.36 0.23
N ALA A 37 -5.25 14.60 0.06
CA ALA A 37 -5.93 15.77 0.61
C ALA A 37 -5.75 15.89 2.14
N GLY A 38 -5.28 17.03 2.61
CA GLY A 38 -5.02 17.29 4.03
C GLY A 38 -3.69 16.72 4.56
N TRP A 39 -2.96 15.92 3.79
CA TRP A 39 -1.71 15.30 4.22
C TRP A 39 -0.48 16.00 3.69
N THR A 40 0.50 16.20 4.56
CA THR A 40 1.85 16.70 4.25
C THR A 40 2.84 15.53 4.12
N ILE A 41 4.08 15.83 3.74
CA ILE A 41 5.17 14.83 3.76
C ILE A 41 5.33 14.22 5.16
N ALA A 42 5.21 15.03 6.23
CA ALA A 42 5.27 14.52 7.60
C ALA A 42 4.16 13.48 7.86
N HIS A 43 2.93 13.71 7.43
CA HIS A 43 1.83 12.77 7.60
C HIS A 43 2.06 11.45 6.85
N GLN A 44 2.68 11.48 5.64
CA GLN A 44 3.00 10.28 4.87
C GLN A 44 3.99 9.38 5.65
N ILE A 45 5.06 9.98 6.18
CA ILE A 45 6.07 9.26 6.98
C ILE A 45 5.50 8.84 8.35
N ALA A 46 4.68 9.68 8.97
CA ALA A 46 4.02 9.39 10.24
C ALA A 46 3.07 8.18 10.13
N HIS A 47 2.26 8.14 9.09
CA HIS A 47 1.40 6.99 8.81
C HIS A 47 2.20 5.70 8.64
N LEU A 48 3.29 5.74 7.86
CA LEU A 48 4.16 4.58 7.70
C LEU A 48 4.84 4.18 9.01
N SER A 49 5.31 5.16 9.81
CA SER A 49 5.93 4.92 11.12
C SER A 49 4.96 4.22 12.07
N TRP A 50 3.74 4.76 12.20
CA TRP A 50 2.72 4.21 13.05
C TRP A 50 2.26 2.81 12.59
N THR A 51 1.99 2.63 11.30
CA THR A 51 1.53 1.33 10.77
C THR A 51 2.62 0.27 10.82
N ASP A 52 3.90 0.63 10.65
CA ASP A 52 5.03 -0.30 10.83
C ASP A 52 5.16 -0.73 12.31
N HIS A 53 4.94 0.20 13.26
CA HIS A 53 4.89 -0.15 14.68
C HIS A 53 3.74 -1.12 14.98
N VAL A 54 2.53 -0.83 14.50
CA VAL A 54 1.37 -1.73 14.69
C VAL A 54 1.65 -3.10 14.06
N ALA A 55 2.22 -3.14 12.84
CA ALA A 55 2.56 -4.39 12.17
C ALA A 55 3.63 -5.19 12.93
N GLU A 56 4.63 -4.54 13.51
CA GLU A 56 5.62 -5.18 14.39
C GLU A 56 4.93 -5.77 15.62
N ARG A 57 4.08 -5.01 16.33
CA ARG A 57 3.37 -5.47 17.52
C ARG A 57 2.47 -6.67 17.24
N THR A 58 1.66 -6.64 16.17
CA THR A 58 0.81 -7.79 15.81
C THR A 58 1.62 -9.02 15.41
N THR A 59 2.76 -8.81 14.77
CA THR A 59 3.69 -9.89 14.39
C THR A 59 4.33 -10.51 15.62
N SER A 60 4.74 -9.70 16.61
CA SER A 60 5.27 -10.18 17.89
C SER A 60 4.21 -10.92 18.69
N ALA A 61 2.96 -10.44 18.72
CA ALA A 61 1.83 -11.12 19.31
C ALA A 61 1.59 -12.51 18.67
N ALA A 62 1.65 -12.60 17.34
CA ALA A 62 1.53 -13.88 16.63
C ALA A 62 2.68 -14.86 16.95
N SER A 63 3.78 -14.36 17.46
CA SER A 63 4.93 -15.16 17.94
C SER A 63 4.90 -15.43 19.46
N GLY A 64 3.83 -15.01 20.18
CA GLY A 64 3.59 -15.33 21.59
C GLY A 64 3.86 -14.18 22.57
N ASP A 65 4.06 -12.93 22.12
CA ASP A 65 4.20 -11.77 23.00
C ASP A 65 2.81 -11.29 23.47
N ALA A 66 2.44 -11.63 24.72
CA ALA A 66 1.15 -11.26 25.32
C ALA A 66 0.99 -9.74 25.51
N ALA A 67 2.07 -9.00 25.77
CA ALA A 67 2.01 -7.54 25.91
C ALA A 67 1.71 -6.87 24.56
N ALA A 68 2.26 -7.41 23.47
CA ALA A 68 1.96 -6.98 22.12
C ALA A 68 0.50 -7.28 21.73
N GLU A 69 -0.04 -8.44 22.14
CA GLU A 69 -1.45 -8.78 21.92
C GLU A 69 -2.38 -7.79 22.61
N GLU A 70 -2.13 -7.47 23.89
CA GLU A 70 -2.91 -6.46 24.62
C GLU A 70 -2.83 -5.07 23.99
N GLU A 71 -1.64 -4.67 23.50
CA GLU A 71 -1.45 -3.39 22.82
C GLU A 71 -2.27 -3.31 21.53
N PHE A 72 -2.23 -4.36 20.71
CA PHE A 72 -3.04 -4.41 19.49
C PHE A 72 -4.54 -4.42 19.80
N ALA A 73 -4.98 -5.12 20.85
CA ALA A 73 -6.39 -5.08 21.27
C ALA A 73 -6.85 -3.65 21.62
N ARG A 74 -5.99 -2.86 22.30
CA ARG A 74 -6.27 -1.44 22.58
C ARG A 74 -6.34 -0.61 21.29
N THR A 75 -5.46 -0.88 20.33
CA THR A 75 -5.45 -0.22 19.01
C THR A 75 -6.72 -0.53 18.22
N LEU A 76 -7.14 -1.78 18.18
CA LEU A 76 -8.41 -2.19 17.56
C LEU A 76 -9.61 -1.48 18.20
N LYS A 77 -9.63 -1.37 19.53
CA LYS A 77 -10.71 -0.64 20.22
C LYS A 77 -10.80 0.81 19.76
N LYS A 78 -9.68 1.53 19.67
CA LYS A 78 -9.64 2.91 19.15
C LYS A 78 -10.17 2.99 17.71
N ALA A 79 -9.78 2.04 16.83
CA ALA A 79 -10.28 1.98 15.46
C ALA A 79 -11.80 1.75 15.38
N TRP A 80 -12.38 0.96 16.29
CA TRP A 80 -13.82 0.77 16.38
C TRP A 80 -14.58 2.01 16.90
N GLU A 81 -13.97 2.77 17.81
CA GLU A 81 -14.56 3.98 18.38
C GLU A 81 -14.54 5.16 17.40
N ASN A 82 -13.58 5.20 16.47
CA ASN A 82 -13.44 6.25 15.45
C ASN A 82 -13.10 5.65 14.05
N PRO A 83 -14.00 4.91 13.41
CA PRO A 83 -13.67 4.16 12.19
C PRO A 83 -13.29 5.01 10.98
N THR A 84 -13.69 6.28 10.95
CA THR A 84 -13.43 7.20 9.83
C THR A 84 -12.24 8.13 10.05
N GLY A 85 -11.92 8.48 11.29
CA GLY A 85 -10.83 9.42 11.64
C GLY A 85 -9.62 8.76 12.28
N PHE A 86 -9.70 7.46 12.63
CA PHE A 86 -8.65 6.78 13.38
C PHE A 86 -7.26 6.85 12.72
N VAL A 87 -7.21 6.69 11.39
CA VAL A 87 -5.94 6.72 10.65
C VAL A 87 -5.37 8.13 10.59
N ASP A 88 -6.24 9.12 10.34
CA ASP A 88 -5.84 10.53 10.29
C ASP A 88 -5.37 11.02 11.66
N ASP A 89 -6.09 10.69 12.73
CA ASP A 89 -5.71 11.04 14.11
C ASP A 89 -4.35 10.43 14.49
N ALA A 90 -4.10 9.17 14.11
CA ALA A 90 -2.83 8.51 14.38
C ALA A 90 -1.66 9.13 13.57
N ALA A 91 -1.92 9.50 12.31
CA ALA A 91 -0.93 10.16 11.47
C ALA A 91 -0.60 11.58 11.99
N GLU A 92 -1.61 12.35 12.43
CA GLU A 92 -1.43 13.69 13.03
C GLU A 92 -0.63 13.62 14.35
N GLU A 93 -0.98 12.67 15.24
CA GLU A 93 -0.27 12.44 16.50
C GLU A 93 1.21 12.13 16.24
N GLU A 94 1.48 11.16 15.35
CA GLU A 94 2.86 10.74 15.04
C GLU A 94 3.62 11.80 14.23
N ALA A 95 2.95 12.62 13.39
CA ALA A 95 3.59 13.71 12.64
C ALA A 95 4.14 14.81 13.56
N SER A 96 3.61 14.94 14.77
CA SER A 96 4.09 15.87 15.79
C SER A 96 5.35 15.39 16.52
N ASN A 97 5.79 14.16 16.27
CA ASN A 97 6.99 13.57 16.88
C ASN A 97 8.26 14.27 16.36
N PRO A 98 9.07 14.95 17.19
CA PRO A 98 10.30 15.61 16.73
C PRO A 98 11.35 14.64 16.19
N GLU A 99 11.27 13.36 16.55
CA GLU A 99 12.16 12.30 16.11
C GLU A 99 11.50 11.40 15.03
N LEU A 100 10.52 11.90 14.30
CA LEU A 100 9.69 11.13 13.37
C LEU A 100 10.53 10.26 12.41
N LEU A 101 11.52 10.84 11.73
CA LEU A 101 12.34 10.10 10.77
C LEU A 101 13.15 8.98 11.44
N SER A 102 13.71 9.25 12.60
CA SER A 102 14.47 8.26 13.39
C SER A 102 13.56 7.14 13.89
N ALA A 103 12.36 7.50 14.37
CA ALA A 103 11.34 6.54 14.80
C ALA A 103 10.90 5.63 13.65
N TRP A 104 10.57 6.21 12.48
CA TRP A 104 10.21 5.42 11.30
C TRP A 104 11.33 4.48 10.85
N ARG A 105 12.56 4.95 10.78
CA ARG A 105 13.73 4.10 10.46
C ARG A 105 13.84 2.90 11.40
N THR A 106 13.68 3.13 12.70
CA THR A 106 13.74 2.07 13.72
C THR A 106 12.58 1.08 13.55
N ARG A 107 11.35 1.58 13.42
CA ARG A 107 10.13 0.76 13.36
C ARG A 107 10.06 -0.09 12.10
N ARG A 108 10.41 0.44 10.93
CA ARG A 108 10.42 -0.33 9.67
C ARG A 108 11.42 -1.49 9.69
N HIS A 109 12.55 -1.33 10.36
CA HIS A 109 13.52 -2.41 10.53
C HIS A 109 13.02 -3.46 11.54
N ALA A 110 12.53 -3.03 12.70
CA ALA A 110 11.97 -3.92 13.71
C ALA A 110 10.82 -4.77 13.14
N MET A 111 9.90 -4.16 12.38
CA MET A 111 8.78 -4.83 11.74
C MET A 111 9.27 -5.91 10.75
N THR A 112 10.24 -5.58 9.89
CA THR A 112 10.77 -6.56 8.92
C THR A 112 11.54 -7.69 9.60
N ASP A 113 12.22 -7.43 10.72
CA ASP A 113 12.88 -8.48 11.51
C ASP A 113 11.87 -9.38 12.21
N ALA A 114 10.78 -8.81 12.77
CA ALA A 114 9.71 -9.56 13.40
C ALA A 114 9.01 -10.50 12.40
N LEU A 115 8.73 -10.04 11.17
CA LEU A 115 8.10 -10.87 10.13
C LEU A 115 8.87 -12.16 9.84
N LYS A 116 10.20 -12.11 9.87
CA LYS A 116 11.07 -13.27 9.65
C LYS A 116 11.01 -14.29 10.80
N GLN A 117 10.53 -13.89 11.97
CA GLN A 117 10.43 -14.77 13.14
C GLN A 117 9.07 -15.48 13.23
N VAL A 118 8.08 -15.12 12.41
CA VAL A 118 6.75 -15.75 12.43
C VAL A 118 6.84 -17.20 12.00
N PRO A 119 6.40 -18.15 12.84
CA PRO A 119 6.41 -19.56 12.48
C PRO A 119 5.55 -19.84 11.24
N SER A 120 5.96 -20.81 10.43
CA SER A 120 5.22 -21.22 9.24
C SER A 120 3.77 -21.58 9.58
N GLY A 121 2.82 -21.09 8.80
CA GLY A 121 1.39 -21.35 8.99
C GLY A 121 0.70 -20.46 10.02
N VAL A 122 1.44 -19.72 10.85
CA VAL A 122 0.86 -18.78 11.80
C VAL A 122 0.30 -17.57 11.04
N LYS A 123 -0.85 -17.07 11.51
CA LYS A 123 -1.52 -15.89 10.96
C LYS A 123 -1.36 -14.69 11.89
N ILE A 124 -1.04 -13.56 11.30
CA ILE A 124 -0.90 -12.27 11.97
C ILE A 124 -2.27 -11.59 11.93
N GLN A 125 -2.77 -11.14 13.07
CA GLN A 125 -4.00 -10.35 13.16
C GLN A 125 -3.77 -8.95 12.57
N TRP A 126 -4.83 -8.40 11.95
CA TRP A 126 -4.82 -7.07 11.37
C TRP A 126 -6.19 -6.42 11.51
N PHE A 127 -6.38 -5.20 11.02
CA PHE A 127 -7.68 -4.50 10.99
C PHE A 127 -8.72 -5.14 10.05
N GLY A 128 -8.32 -6.16 9.30
CA GLY A 128 -9.13 -6.99 8.42
C GLY A 128 -8.89 -8.48 8.69
N PRO A 129 -9.06 -9.36 7.70
CA PRO A 129 -8.80 -10.79 7.85
C PRO A 129 -7.34 -11.07 8.23
N PRO A 130 -7.08 -12.07 9.10
CA PRO A 130 -5.72 -12.47 9.45
C PRO A 130 -4.92 -12.91 8.24
N MET A 131 -3.66 -12.50 8.16
CA MET A 131 -2.81 -12.74 7.00
C MET A 131 -1.49 -13.45 7.34
N SER A 132 -0.84 -14.05 6.35
CA SER A 132 0.49 -14.64 6.52
C SER A 132 1.56 -13.54 6.61
N ALA A 133 2.76 -13.88 7.12
CA ALA A 133 3.90 -12.97 7.11
C ALA A 133 4.22 -12.45 5.70
N ALA A 134 4.16 -13.31 4.67
CA ALA A 134 4.36 -12.89 3.28
C ALA A 134 3.27 -11.91 2.80
N SER A 135 2.00 -12.13 3.17
CA SER A 135 0.92 -11.19 2.83
C SER A 135 1.09 -9.86 3.55
N MET A 136 1.51 -9.87 4.82
CA MET A 136 1.82 -8.64 5.58
C MET A 136 2.98 -7.89 4.93
N ALA A 137 4.08 -8.56 4.58
CA ALA A 137 5.21 -7.94 3.88
C ALA A 137 4.78 -7.30 2.55
N THR A 138 3.92 -7.99 1.78
CA THR A 138 3.39 -7.46 0.50
C THR A 138 2.49 -6.23 0.73
N ALA A 139 1.63 -6.26 1.75
CA ALA A 139 0.79 -5.12 2.10
C ALA A 139 1.64 -3.91 2.55
N ARG A 140 2.64 -4.14 3.40
CA ARG A 140 3.55 -3.06 3.83
C ARG A 140 4.39 -2.51 2.68
N LEU A 141 4.82 -3.38 1.71
CA LEU A 141 5.49 -2.92 0.50
C LEU A 141 4.58 -2.00 -0.34
N MET A 142 3.32 -2.38 -0.52
CA MET A 142 2.33 -1.57 -1.25
C MET A 142 2.14 -0.21 -0.58
N GLU A 143 1.95 -0.18 0.75
CA GLU A 143 1.82 1.06 1.51
C GLU A 143 3.06 1.95 1.39
N THR A 144 4.27 1.39 1.61
CA THR A 144 5.53 2.13 1.50
C THR A 144 5.71 2.71 0.10
N TRP A 145 5.37 1.94 -0.94
CA TRP A 145 5.44 2.38 -2.32
C TRP A 145 4.44 3.51 -2.62
N ALA A 146 3.19 3.37 -2.19
CA ALA A 146 2.12 4.32 -2.47
C ALA A 146 2.34 5.66 -1.74
N HIS A 147 2.71 5.62 -0.45
CA HIS A 147 3.03 6.83 0.33
C HIS A 147 4.35 7.46 -0.15
N GLY A 148 5.31 6.64 -0.60
CA GLY A 148 6.52 7.10 -1.27
C GLY A 148 6.25 7.83 -2.59
N GLN A 149 5.21 7.42 -3.33
CA GLN A 149 4.78 8.14 -4.54
C GLN A 149 4.21 9.51 -4.17
N ASP A 150 3.37 9.60 -3.13
CA ASP A 150 2.84 10.89 -2.65
C ASP A 150 3.95 11.86 -2.23
N VAL A 151 5.00 11.35 -1.57
CA VAL A 151 6.18 12.16 -1.21
C VAL A 151 6.95 12.60 -2.44
N ALA A 152 7.21 11.71 -3.40
CA ALA A 152 7.92 12.03 -4.64
C ALA A 152 7.17 13.11 -5.44
N ASP A 153 5.84 12.98 -5.57
CA ASP A 153 4.99 13.96 -6.25
C ASP A 153 5.06 15.33 -5.57
N ALA A 154 5.01 15.39 -4.23
CA ALA A 154 5.14 16.63 -3.46
C ALA A 154 6.52 17.29 -3.61
N LEU A 155 7.55 16.51 -3.88
CA LEU A 155 8.91 16.98 -4.10
C LEU A 155 9.20 17.29 -5.58
N GLY A 156 8.30 16.94 -6.52
CA GLY A 156 8.52 17.05 -7.95
C GLY A 156 9.58 16.06 -8.48
N VAL A 157 9.74 14.92 -7.81
CA VAL A 157 10.72 13.89 -8.18
C VAL A 157 10.04 12.77 -8.96
N THR A 158 10.54 12.47 -10.15
CA THR A 158 10.13 11.28 -10.89
C THR A 158 10.90 10.06 -10.39
N ARG A 159 10.17 9.07 -9.89
CA ARG A 159 10.75 7.80 -9.41
C ARG A 159 11.07 6.88 -10.58
N VAL A 160 12.19 6.18 -10.48
CA VAL A 160 12.54 5.12 -11.44
C VAL A 160 11.85 3.83 -10.98
N PRO A 161 10.92 3.26 -11.77
CA PRO A 161 10.24 2.03 -11.39
C PRO A 161 11.20 0.84 -11.41
N THR A 162 11.00 -0.10 -10.50
CA THR A 162 11.74 -1.35 -10.41
C THR A 162 10.77 -2.52 -10.29
N ASP A 163 11.24 -3.74 -10.52
CA ASP A 163 10.40 -4.95 -10.46
C ASP A 163 9.87 -5.28 -9.05
N ARG A 164 10.30 -4.55 -8.02
CA ARG A 164 9.68 -4.60 -6.68
C ARG A 164 8.18 -4.30 -6.70
N ILE A 165 7.71 -3.49 -7.68
CA ILE A 165 6.28 -3.20 -7.83
C ILE A 165 5.43 -4.43 -8.18
N ARG A 166 6.05 -5.58 -8.48
CA ARG A 166 5.31 -6.84 -8.65
C ARG A 166 4.48 -7.20 -7.44
N GLY A 167 4.97 -6.89 -6.23
CA GLY A 167 4.21 -7.04 -4.98
C GLY A 167 2.96 -6.14 -4.95
N VAL A 168 3.10 -4.89 -5.39
CA VAL A 168 2.00 -3.92 -5.50
C VAL A 168 0.97 -4.37 -6.55
N ALA A 169 1.42 -4.79 -7.73
CA ALA A 169 0.54 -5.34 -8.76
C ALA A 169 -0.19 -6.60 -8.25
N HIS A 170 0.52 -7.50 -7.55
CA HIS A 170 -0.06 -8.71 -7.01
C HIS A 170 -1.20 -8.43 -6.03
N ILE A 171 -0.99 -7.52 -5.06
CA ILE A 171 -2.06 -7.17 -4.11
C ILE A 171 -3.23 -6.48 -4.85
N GLY A 172 -2.96 -5.60 -5.83
CA GLY A 172 -4.00 -4.97 -6.65
C GLY A 172 -4.90 -6.00 -7.36
N VAL A 173 -4.32 -7.05 -7.93
CA VAL A 173 -5.09 -8.15 -8.55
C VAL A 173 -5.87 -8.93 -7.48
N ARG A 174 -5.26 -9.22 -6.33
CA ARG A 174 -5.88 -10.01 -5.25
C ARG A 174 -7.00 -9.29 -4.52
N THR A 175 -7.03 -7.97 -4.56
CA THR A 175 -8.08 -7.15 -3.95
C THR A 175 -9.23 -6.81 -4.89
N ARG A 176 -9.32 -7.44 -6.08
CA ARG A 176 -10.44 -7.24 -7.01
C ARG A 176 -11.80 -7.35 -6.29
N ASP A 177 -12.07 -8.47 -5.66
CA ASP A 177 -13.37 -8.73 -5.02
C ASP A 177 -13.60 -7.80 -3.82
N PHE A 178 -12.54 -7.42 -3.11
CA PHE A 178 -12.61 -6.42 -2.05
C PHE A 178 -13.04 -5.05 -2.60
N ALA A 179 -12.50 -4.63 -3.76
CA ALA A 179 -12.90 -3.37 -4.39
C ALA A 179 -14.39 -3.34 -4.72
N TYR A 180 -14.96 -4.45 -5.21
CA TYR A 180 -16.42 -4.57 -5.39
C TYR A 180 -17.17 -4.48 -4.06
N ALA A 181 -16.71 -5.21 -3.03
CA ALA A 181 -17.38 -5.25 -1.73
C ALA A 181 -17.44 -3.88 -1.05
N VAL A 182 -16.35 -3.10 -1.05
CA VAL A 182 -16.34 -1.75 -0.45
C VAL A 182 -17.18 -0.74 -1.22
N ASN A 183 -17.48 -1.02 -2.50
CA ASN A 183 -18.42 -0.26 -3.32
C ASN A 183 -19.86 -0.81 -3.26
N GLU A 184 -20.15 -1.73 -2.32
CA GLU A 184 -21.47 -2.36 -2.15
C GLU A 184 -21.95 -3.11 -3.41
N GLN A 185 -21.01 -3.68 -4.17
CA GLN A 185 -21.28 -4.40 -5.41
C GLN A 185 -20.91 -5.88 -5.29
N THR A 186 -21.55 -6.73 -6.05
CA THR A 186 -21.20 -8.15 -6.15
C THR A 186 -20.11 -8.35 -7.20
N PRO A 187 -18.96 -8.96 -6.85
CA PRO A 187 -17.92 -9.23 -7.83
C PRO A 187 -18.38 -10.28 -8.86
N PRO A 188 -17.94 -10.16 -10.13
CA PRO A 188 -18.16 -11.19 -11.12
C PRO A 188 -17.57 -12.54 -10.68
N ALA A 189 -18.31 -13.63 -10.95
CA ALA A 189 -17.89 -14.98 -10.56
C ALA A 189 -16.66 -15.46 -11.39
N GLU A 190 -16.59 -15.03 -12.63
CA GLU A 190 -15.51 -15.44 -13.53
C GLU A 190 -14.16 -14.77 -13.18
N PRO A 191 -13.06 -15.52 -13.24
CA PRO A 191 -11.74 -14.97 -13.01
C PRO A 191 -11.32 -14.04 -14.16
N PHE A 192 -10.55 -12.98 -13.82
CA PHE A 192 -9.96 -12.09 -14.82
C PHE A 192 -8.54 -12.55 -15.17
N GLY A 193 -8.16 -12.44 -16.44
CA GLY A 193 -6.78 -12.50 -16.90
C GLY A 193 -6.13 -11.12 -16.75
N VAL A 194 -4.95 -11.05 -16.15
CA VAL A 194 -4.18 -9.81 -16.05
C VAL A 194 -2.78 -10.05 -16.60
N GLU A 195 -2.35 -9.22 -17.55
CA GLU A 195 -1.05 -9.29 -18.18
C GLU A 195 -0.40 -7.91 -18.17
N LEU A 196 0.71 -7.77 -17.46
CA LEU A 196 1.39 -6.50 -17.24
C LEU A 196 2.85 -6.56 -17.70
N THR A 197 3.29 -5.53 -18.43
CA THR A 197 4.70 -5.34 -18.77
C THR A 197 5.44 -4.72 -17.59
N ALA A 198 6.41 -5.47 -17.05
CA ALA A 198 7.27 -5.07 -15.94
C ALA A 198 8.23 -3.93 -16.32
N PRO A 199 8.81 -3.20 -15.34
CA PRO A 199 9.91 -2.26 -15.59
C PRO A 199 11.12 -2.88 -16.29
N SER A 200 11.43 -4.15 -16.02
CA SER A 200 12.48 -4.92 -16.73
C SER A 200 12.14 -5.29 -18.17
N GLY A 201 10.87 -5.16 -18.57
CA GLY A 201 10.36 -5.64 -19.84
C GLY A 201 9.83 -7.08 -19.79
N GLU A 202 9.93 -7.78 -18.66
CA GLU A 202 9.26 -9.06 -18.46
C GLU A 202 7.74 -8.92 -18.50
N VAL A 203 7.04 -9.99 -18.81
CA VAL A 203 5.59 -10.05 -18.76
C VAL A 203 5.15 -10.81 -17.52
N TRP A 204 4.34 -10.16 -16.67
CA TRP A 204 3.74 -10.78 -15.50
C TRP A 204 2.28 -11.11 -15.75
N THR A 205 1.87 -12.32 -15.40
CA THR A 205 0.51 -12.80 -15.62
C THR A 205 -0.17 -13.26 -14.33
N TRP A 206 -1.48 -13.08 -14.26
CA TRP A 206 -2.38 -13.60 -13.24
C TRP A 206 -3.68 -14.07 -13.88
N GLY A 207 -4.29 -15.10 -13.31
CA GLY A 207 -5.54 -15.68 -13.79
C GLY A 207 -5.36 -16.57 -15.01
N PRO A 208 -6.47 -17.03 -15.63
CA PRO A 208 -6.43 -17.88 -16.80
C PRO A 208 -5.99 -17.12 -18.05
N ASP A 209 -5.20 -17.79 -18.92
CA ASP A 209 -4.73 -17.21 -20.18
C ASP A 209 -5.87 -16.99 -21.18
N ASP A 210 -6.95 -17.76 -21.08
CA ASP A 210 -8.15 -17.74 -21.92
C ASP A 210 -9.32 -16.97 -21.29
N ALA A 211 -9.08 -16.19 -20.23
CA ALA A 211 -10.13 -15.39 -19.59
C ALA A 211 -10.78 -14.41 -20.58
N GLU A 212 -12.12 -14.35 -20.58
CA GLU A 212 -12.89 -13.40 -21.40
C GLU A 212 -12.76 -11.96 -20.90
N GLN A 213 -12.52 -11.79 -19.59
CA GLN A 213 -12.30 -10.51 -18.96
C GLN A 213 -10.79 -10.32 -18.75
N ARG A 214 -10.20 -9.35 -19.41
CA ARG A 214 -8.73 -9.17 -19.40
C ARG A 214 -8.34 -7.74 -19.07
N VAL A 215 -7.21 -7.61 -18.38
CA VAL A 215 -6.53 -6.33 -18.14
C VAL A 215 -5.10 -6.45 -18.64
N THR A 216 -4.67 -5.49 -19.46
CA THR A 216 -3.30 -5.43 -20.00
C THR A 216 -2.73 -4.03 -19.87
N GLY A 217 -1.39 -3.91 -19.84
CA GLY A 217 -0.73 -2.61 -19.83
C GLY A 217 0.60 -2.59 -19.10
N SER A 218 1.04 -1.37 -18.74
CA SER A 218 2.22 -1.15 -17.92
C SER A 218 1.98 -1.57 -16.46
N ALA A 219 2.91 -2.31 -15.87
CA ALA A 219 2.85 -2.68 -14.45
C ALA A 219 2.89 -1.43 -13.55
N LEU A 220 3.67 -0.41 -13.92
CA LEU A 220 3.70 0.85 -13.18
C LEU A 220 2.33 1.52 -13.18
N ASP A 221 1.72 1.66 -14.35
CA ASP A 221 0.43 2.32 -14.50
C ASP A 221 -0.69 1.56 -13.78
N PHE A 222 -0.64 0.22 -13.83
CA PHE A 222 -1.56 -0.60 -13.04
C PHE A 222 -1.37 -0.39 -11.54
N CYS A 223 -0.13 -0.30 -11.04
CA CYS A 223 0.15 0.00 -9.63
C CYS A 223 -0.37 1.39 -9.23
N LEU A 224 -0.15 2.41 -10.07
CA LEU A 224 -0.68 3.77 -9.84
C LEU A 224 -2.21 3.77 -9.80
N LEU A 225 -2.85 2.98 -10.67
CA LEU A 225 -4.31 2.85 -10.70
C LEU A 225 -4.85 2.22 -9.40
N VAL A 226 -4.36 1.03 -9.03
CA VAL A 226 -4.90 0.27 -7.89
C VAL A 226 -4.59 0.89 -6.54
N THR A 227 -3.55 1.72 -6.47
CA THR A 227 -3.25 2.54 -5.29
C THR A 227 -3.86 3.94 -5.37
N GLN A 228 -4.55 4.24 -6.47
CA GLN A 228 -5.24 5.51 -6.73
C GLN A 228 -4.29 6.73 -6.69
N ARG A 229 -3.08 6.59 -7.23
CA ARG A 229 -2.06 7.64 -7.33
C ARG A 229 -2.07 8.34 -8.69
N ALA A 230 -2.87 7.88 -9.63
CA ALA A 230 -3.11 8.57 -10.90
C ALA A 230 -4.56 8.33 -11.38
N HIS A 231 -5.06 9.26 -12.22
CA HIS A 231 -6.38 9.10 -12.82
C HIS A 231 -6.34 8.02 -13.91
N ARG A 232 -7.40 7.22 -14.01
CA ARG A 232 -7.52 6.12 -14.97
C ARG A 232 -7.20 6.52 -16.42
N ASP A 233 -7.64 7.71 -16.84
CA ASP A 233 -7.47 8.21 -18.21
C ASP A 233 -6.04 8.66 -18.53
N ASP A 234 -5.18 8.80 -17.53
CA ASP A 234 -3.78 9.21 -17.69
C ASP A 234 -2.83 7.99 -17.75
N LEU A 235 -3.38 6.76 -17.74
CA LEU A 235 -2.63 5.52 -17.58
C LEU A 235 -2.79 4.59 -18.80
N ASP A 236 -1.71 3.91 -19.20
CA ASP A 236 -1.72 2.86 -20.21
C ASP A 236 -2.09 1.50 -19.59
N VAL A 237 -3.34 1.40 -19.13
CA VAL A 237 -3.96 0.16 -18.67
C VAL A 237 -5.23 -0.05 -19.48
N ARG A 238 -5.43 -1.19 -20.07
CA ARG A 238 -6.54 -1.51 -20.98
C ARG A 238 -7.36 -2.64 -20.40
N ALA A 239 -8.66 -2.60 -20.64
CA ALA A 239 -9.57 -3.67 -20.30
C ALA A 239 -10.21 -4.21 -21.59
N ASP A 240 -10.32 -5.53 -21.66
CA ASP A 240 -11.16 -6.26 -22.63
C ASP A 240 -12.26 -6.97 -21.81
N GLY A 241 -13.51 -6.71 -22.17
CA GLY A 241 -14.67 -7.13 -21.42
C GLY A 241 -15.24 -6.05 -20.48
N ALA A 242 -16.57 -6.07 -20.31
CA ALA A 242 -17.31 -5.06 -19.56
C ALA A 242 -16.98 -5.07 -18.06
N ASP A 243 -16.82 -6.26 -17.49
CA ASP A 243 -16.52 -6.41 -16.05
C ASP A 243 -15.08 -5.97 -15.74
N ALA A 244 -14.12 -6.28 -16.61
CA ALA A 244 -12.75 -5.80 -16.49
C ALA A 244 -12.68 -4.28 -16.62
N ALA A 245 -13.42 -3.69 -17.56
CA ALA A 245 -13.52 -2.24 -17.71
C ALA A 245 -14.13 -1.58 -16.47
N HIS A 246 -15.18 -2.16 -15.90
CA HIS A 246 -15.80 -1.67 -14.68
C HIS A 246 -14.86 -1.77 -13.48
N TRP A 247 -14.19 -2.93 -13.30
CA TRP A 247 -13.21 -3.10 -12.22
C TRP A 247 -12.15 -1.99 -12.20
N LEU A 248 -11.61 -1.62 -13.36
CA LEU A 248 -10.61 -0.54 -13.44
C LEU A 248 -11.14 0.83 -12.99
N THR A 249 -12.46 1.02 -12.87
CA THR A 249 -13.04 2.27 -12.34
C THR A 249 -13.13 2.29 -10.81
N ILE A 250 -13.07 1.12 -10.17
CA ILE A 250 -13.21 0.94 -8.71
C ILE A 250 -12.01 0.25 -8.07
N ALA A 251 -10.96 -0.04 -8.84
CA ALA A 251 -9.81 -0.81 -8.36
C ALA A 251 -9.13 -0.15 -7.16
N GLN A 252 -8.88 -0.95 -6.12
CA GLN A 252 -8.32 -0.50 -4.85
C GLN A 252 -7.48 -1.61 -4.21
N ALA A 253 -6.21 -1.31 -3.92
CA ALA A 253 -5.28 -2.24 -3.29
C ALA A 253 -5.18 -2.09 -1.76
N PHE A 254 -5.59 -0.95 -1.21
CA PHE A 254 -5.51 -0.62 0.21
C PHE A 254 -6.82 -0.91 0.95
N ALA A 255 -6.73 -1.11 2.27
CA ALA A 255 -7.88 -1.29 3.16
C ALA A 255 -8.61 0.05 3.40
N GLY A 256 -9.91 -0.02 3.74
CA GLY A 256 -10.71 1.16 4.04
C GLY A 256 -11.89 1.35 3.07
N PRO A 257 -12.60 2.48 3.21
CA PRO A 257 -13.72 2.83 2.33
C PRO A 257 -13.22 3.07 0.89
N PRO A 258 -14.14 3.18 -0.09
CA PRO A 258 -13.78 3.55 -1.46
C PRO A 258 -12.99 4.85 -1.49
N GLY A 259 -11.80 4.81 -2.09
CA GLY A 259 -11.02 6.02 -2.30
C GLY A 259 -11.60 6.90 -3.40
N GLN A 260 -11.21 8.18 -3.41
CA GLN A 260 -11.71 9.14 -4.41
C GLN A 260 -10.82 9.25 -5.65
N GLY A 261 -9.67 8.55 -5.63
CA GLY A 261 -8.68 8.63 -6.71
C GLY A 261 -8.01 10.00 -6.84
N ARG A 262 -7.40 10.22 -7.98
CA ARG A 262 -6.75 11.50 -8.38
C ARG A 262 -7.56 12.18 -9.47
N ASP A 263 -7.51 13.51 -9.50
CA ASP A 263 -8.00 14.29 -10.64
C ASP A 263 -7.17 13.99 -11.89
N LYS A 264 -7.78 14.07 -13.06
CA LYS A 264 -7.10 13.91 -14.33
C LYS A 264 -6.01 14.97 -14.51
N ALA A 265 -4.84 14.57 -14.98
CA ALA A 265 -3.73 15.51 -15.27
C ALA A 265 -4.18 16.60 -16.24
N GLY A 266 -3.81 17.88 -15.95
CA GLY A 266 -4.17 19.03 -16.76
C GLY A 266 -5.54 19.65 -16.49
N ARG A 267 -6.32 19.19 -15.51
CA ARG A 267 -7.44 19.96 -14.95
C ARG A 267 -6.93 20.82 -13.80
N GLU A 268 -6.58 22.09 -14.11
CA GLU A 268 -6.49 23.09 -13.05
C GLU A 268 -7.85 23.19 -12.34
N LYS A 269 -7.85 23.18 -11.00
CA LYS A 269 -9.06 23.44 -10.22
C LYS A 269 -9.49 24.89 -10.53
N ALA A 270 -10.62 25.03 -11.20
CA ALA A 270 -11.28 26.31 -11.39
C ALA A 270 -11.86 26.85 -10.07
#